data_318eb66292a192a94939d7e7dff07816
#
_entry.id   318eb66292a192a94939d7e7dff07816
#
_cell.length_a   1.000
_cell.length_b   1.000
_cell.length_c   1.000
_cell.angle_alpha   90.00
_cell.angle_beta   90.00
_cell.angle_gamma   90.00
#
_symmetry.space_group_name_H-M   'P 1'
#
loop_
_entity.id
_entity.type
_entity.pdbx_description
1 polymer ?
#
loop_
_entity_poly.entity_id
_entity_poly.type
_entity_poly.pdbx_seq_one_letter_code
_entity_poly.pdbx_strand_id
1 'polypeptide(L)'
;MFDQVRGRMPSPEAIAHFDERFECHAPRTTRVSAAFIDRICSATRAENRAAAAQLVALGELFAYRWSRCGGREEWVMDTMAAVAAEVAAALRISQGLAASRLRYARAMRERLPKTAEVFSAGDIGXGCGARELA
;
A
#
# COMPACT_ATOMS: atom_id res chain seq x y z
N MET A 1 -40.05 -35.54 7.06
CA MET A 1 -39.33 -36.83 6.95
C MET A 1 -37.97 -36.56 6.35
N PHE A 2 -36.96 -36.51 7.20
CA PHE A 2 -35.59 -36.28 6.74
C PHE A 2 -34.97 -37.64 6.40
N ASP A 3 -34.83 -37.89 5.11
CA ASP A 3 -34.05 -39.05 4.63
C ASP A 3 -32.61 -38.83 5.05
N GLN A 4 -32.11 -39.69 5.92
CA GLN A 4 -30.72 -39.76 6.27
C GLN A 4 -29.92 -40.15 4.99
N VAL A 5 -29.41 -39.16 4.31
CA VAL A 5 -28.36 -39.41 3.34
C VAL A 5 -27.13 -39.87 4.13
N ARG A 6 -27.04 -41.14 4.41
CA ARG A 6 -25.80 -41.77 4.86
C ARG A 6 -24.80 -41.55 3.72
N GLY A 7 -24.03 -40.48 3.85
CA GLY A 7 -22.94 -40.21 2.91
C GLY A 7 -22.04 -41.43 2.86
N ARG A 8 -22.04 -42.11 1.74
CA ARG A 8 -21.12 -43.21 1.50
C ARG A 8 -19.69 -42.66 1.61
N MET A 9 -18.91 -43.21 2.51
CA MET A 9 -17.51 -42.85 2.63
C MET A 9 -16.81 -43.00 1.28
N PRO A 10 -16.06 -42.00 0.82
CA PRO A 10 -15.36 -42.10 -0.45
C PRO A 10 -14.34 -43.25 -0.43
N SER A 11 -14.11 -43.86 -1.59
CA SER A 11 -13.14 -44.95 -1.70
C SER A 11 -11.72 -44.40 -1.46
N PRO A 12 -10.80 -45.26 -1.03
CA PRO A 12 -9.38 -44.83 -0.87
C PRO A 12 -8.79 -44.23 -2.14
N GLU A 13 -9.21 -44.73 -3.31
CA GLU A 13 -8.77 -44.19 -4.62
C GLU A 13 -9.32 -42.76 -4.84
N ALA A 14 -10.58 -42.52 -4.48
CA ALA A 14 -11.19 -41.20 -4.60
C ALA A 14 -10.52 -40.20 -3.64
N ILE A 15 -10.15 -40.65 -2.42
CA ILE A 15 -9.42 -39.80 -1.45
C ILE A 15 -8.02 -39.46 -2.01
N ALA A 16 -7.29 -40.47 -2.52
CA ALA A 16 -5.95 -40.25 -3.10
C ALA A 16 -6.00 -39.27 -4.27
N HIS A 17 -7.00 -39.43 -5.15
CA HIS A 17 -7.18 -38.53 -6.30
C HIS A 17 -7.52 -37.09 -5.86
N PHE A 18 -8.35 -36.97 -4.82
CA PHE A 18 -8.67 -35.66 -4.24
C PHE A 18 -7.41 -35.01 -3.63
N ASP A 19 -6.64 -35.78 -2.89
CA ASP A 19 -5.40 -35.28 -2.25
C ASP A 19 -4.40 -34.81 -3.31
N GLU A 20 -4.25 -35.57 -4.40
CA GLU A 20 -3.37 -35.19 -5.51
C GLU A 20 -3.83 -33.86 -6.15
N ARG A 21 -5.14 -33.71 -6.40
CA ARG A 21 -5.69 -32.46 -6.94
C ARG A 21 -5.55 -31.30 -5.97
N PHE A 22 -5.77 -31.57 -4.69
CA PHE A 22 -5.62 -30.55 -3.63
C PHE A 22 -4.17 -30.05 -3.56
N GLU A 23 -3.19 -30.96 -3.59
CA GLU A 23 -1.78 -30.58 -3.58
C GLU A 23 -1.39 -29.74 -4.80
N CYS A 24 -1.99 -30.01 -5.96
CA CYS A 24 -1.76 -29.22 -7.16
C CYS A 24 -2.30 -27.78 -7.03
N HIS A 25 -3.46 -27.60 -6.38
CA HIS A 25 -4.14 -26.31 -6.26
C HIS A 25 -3.79 -25.56 -4.97
N ALA A 26 -3.29 -26.27 -3.95
CA ALA A 26 -2.87 -25.69 -2.67
C ALA A 26 -1.50 -26.29 -2.30
N PRO A 27 -0.46 -25.93 -3.05
CA PRO A 27 0.86 -26.55 -2.88
C PRO A 27 1.45 -26.23 -1.51
N ARG A 28 2.09 -27.22 -0.92
CA ARG A 28 2.80 -27.06 0.36
C ARG A 28 4.00 -26.14 0.18
N THR A 29 4.27 -25.35 1.21
CA THR A 29 5.46 -24.50 1.25
C THR A 29 6.72 -25.36 1.22
N THR A 30 7.57 -25.13 0.24
CA THR A 30 8.88 -25.75 0.15
C THR A 30 9.95 -24.70 0.45
N ARG A 31 11.18 -25.13 0.67
CA ARG A 31 12.32 -24.22 0.86
C ARG A 31 12.46 -23.27 -0.34
N VAL A 32 12.24 -23.79 -1.55
CA VAL A 32 12.34 -23.00 -2.78
C VAL A 32 11.20 -21.98 -2.87
N SER A 33 9.95 -22.41 -2.64
CA SER A 33 8.81 -21.50 -2.69
C SER A 33 8.89 -20.43 -1.59
N ALA A 34 9.38 -20.78 -0.39
CA ALA A 34 9.59 -19.82 0.69
C ALA A 34 10.62 -18.75 0.28
N ALA A 35 11.71 -19.14 -0.39
CA ALA A 35 12.71 -18.19 -0.86
C ALA A 35 12.12 -17.19 -1.88
N PHE A 36 11.24 -17.65 -2.77
CA PHE A 36 10.54 -16.73 -3.69
C PHE A 36 9.63 -15.76 -2.94
N ILE A 37 8.87 -16.25 -1.96
CA ILE A 37 8.01 -15.39 -1.13
C ILE A 37 8.84 -14.36 -0.38
N ASP A 38 9.98 -14.77 0.19
CA ASP A 38 10.88 -13.82 0.88
C ASP A 38 11.38 -12.72 -0.07
N ARG A 39 11.71 -13.08 -1.32
CA ARG A 39 12.12 -12.09 -2.33
C ARG A 39 10.97 -11.13 -2.67
N ILE A 40 9.76 -11.64 -2.80
CA ILE A 40 8.55 -10.82 -3.05
C ILE A 40 8.34 -9.85 -1.88
N CYS A 41 8.38 -10.35 -0.65
CA CYS A 41 8.20 -9.51 0.54
C CYS A 41 9.28 -8.43 0.65
N SER A 42 10.54 -8.78 0.35
CA SER A 42 11.65 -7.82 0.36
C SER A 42 11.44 -6.72 -0.69
N ALA A 43 11.01 -7.09 -1.88
CA ALA A 43 10.72 -6.13 -2.96
C ALA A 43 9.57 -5.20 -2.56
N THR A 44 8.52 -5.74 -1.96
CA THR A 44 7.37 -4.95 -1.47
C THR A 44 7.81 -3.95 -0.40
N ARG A 45 8.65 -4.37 0.53
CA ARG A 45 9.19 -3.45 1.55
C ARG A 45 10.02 -2.32 0.91
N ALA A 46 10.83 -2.64 -0.08
CA ALA A 46 11.62 -1.63 -0.80
C ALA A 46 10.70 -0.63 -1.52
N GLU A 47 9.64 -1.12 -2.17
CA GLU A 47 8.62 -0.28 -2.82
C GLU A 47 7.95 0.64 -1.80
N ASN A 48 7.55 0.11 -0.65
CA ASN A 48 6.90 0.90 0.42
C ASN A 48 7.83 1.99 0.94
N ARG A 49 9.12 1.69 1.16
CA ARG A 49 10.11 2.69 1.59
C ARG A 49 10.26 3.80 0.55
N ALA A 50 10.31 3.44 -0.72
CA ALA A 50 10.44 4.43 -1.81
C ALA A 50 9.19 5.33 -1.86
N ALA A 51 8.00 4.75 -1.68
CA ALA A 51 6.75 5.51 -1.63
C ALA A 51 6.72 6.47 -0.43
N ALA A 52 7.19 6.01 0.74
CA ALA A 52 7.29 6.84 1.94
C ALA A 52 8.25 8.02 1.72
N ALA A 53 9.42 7.75 1.14
CA ALA A 53 10.40 8.79 0.83
C ALA A 53 9.83 9.83 -0.14
N GLN A 54 9.04 9.39 -1.13
CA GLN A 54 8.36 10.30 -2.05
C GLN A 54 7.37 11.20 -1.31
N LEU A 55 6.58 10.65 -0.38
CA LEU A 55 5.63 11.45 0.40
C LEU A 55 6.34 12.46 1.31
N VAL A 56 7.46 12.07 1.92
CA VAL A 56 8.28 12.99 2.73
C VAL A 56 8.73 14.17 1.87
N ALA A 57 9.29 13.89 0.69
CA ALA A 57 9.76 14.92 -0.24
C ALA A 57 8.63 15.85 -0.70
N LEU A 58 7.42 15.29 -0.94
CA LEU A 58 6.24 16.08 -1.29
C LEU A 58 5.85 17.05 -0.16
N GLY A 59 5.89 16.57 1.08
CA GLY A 59 5.59 17.40 2.25
C GLY A 59 6.63 18.52 2.43
N GLU A 60 7.88 18.22 2.16
CA GLU A 60 8.98 19.19 2.23
C GLU A 60 8.85 20.25 1.14
N LEU A 61 8.51 19.83 -0.09
CA LEU A 61 8.29 20.76 -1.20
C LEU A 61 7.13 21.71 -0.87
N PHE A 62 6.03 21.18 -0.35
CA PHE A 62 4.89 22.02 0.06
C PHE A 62 5.33 23.02 1.14
N ALA A 63 6.00 22.58 2.19
CA ALA A 63 6.47 23.44 3.28
C ALA A 63 7.38 24.56 2.75
N TYR A 64 8.28 24.21 1.85
CA TYR A 64 9.19 25.17 1.22
C TYR A 64 8.40 26.24 0.43
N ARG A 65 7.47 25.80 -0.45
CA ARG A 65 6.67 26.73 -1.26
C ARG A 65 5.80 27.62 -0.39
N TRP A 66 5.19 27.03 0.65
CA TRP A 66 4.32 27.77 1.57
C TRP A 66 5.10 28.85 2.34
N SER A 67 6.30 28.51 2.81
CA SER A 67 7.15 29.49 3.51
C SER A 67 7.54 30.65 2.59
N ARG A 68 7.76 30.39 1.30
CA ARG A 68 8.06 31.43 0.31
C ARG A 68 6.88 32.35 0.04
N CYS A 69 5.65 31.87 0.26
CA CYS A 69 4.43 32.68 0.12
C CYS A 69 4.05 33.39 1.44
N GLY A 70 4.94 33.40 2.44
CA GLY A 70 4.72 34.06 3.71
C GLY A 70 3.94 33.23 4.73
N GLY A 71 3.63 31.98 4.44
CA GLY A 71 2.97 31.06 5.37
C GLY A 71 1.55 31.43 5.77
N ARG A 72 0.86 32.26 5.00
CA ARG A 72 -0.50 32.72 5.31
C ARG A 72 -1.52 31.61 5.04
N GLU A 73 -2.40 31.36 5.99
CA GLU A 73 -3.44 30.32 5.87
C GLU A 73 -4.36 30.52 4.65
N GLU A 74 -4.64 31.76 4.28
CA GLU A 74 -5.46 32.11 3.13
C GLU A 74 -4.86 31.63 1.79
N TRP A 75 -3.54 31.45 1.72
CA TRP A 75 -2.84 30.99 0.52
C TRP A 75 -2.59 29.48 0.48
N VAL A 76 -3.02 28.73 1.51
CA VAL A 76 -2.71 27.30 1.61
C VAL A 76 -3.32 26.49 0.45
N MET A 77 -4.56 26.83 0.04
CA MET A 77 -5.23 26.11 -1.05
C MET A 77 -4.58 26.41 -2.40
N ASP A 78 -4.19 27.66 -2.63
CA ASP A 78 -3.50 28.05 -3.87
C ASP A 78 -2.11 27.40 -3.94
N THR A 79 -1.39 27.36 -2.82
CA THR A 79 -0.09 26.69 -2.73
C THR A 79 -0.24 25.17 -2.96
N MET A 80 -1.29 24.55 -2.40
CA MET A 80 -1.60 23.13 -2.62
C MET A 80 -1.83 22.85 -4.10
N ALA A 81 -2.63 23.68 -4.77
CA ALA A 81 -2.94 23.52 -6.21
C ALA A 81 -1.68 23.71 -7.07
N ALA A 82 -0.86 24.71 -6.76
CA ALA A 82 0.38 24.96 -7.50
C ALA A 82 1.38 23.81 -7.35
N VAL A 83 1.58 23.32 -6.12
CA VAL A 83 2.49 22.19 -5.85
C VAL A 83 1.96 20.91 -6.51
N ALA A 84 0.63 20.67 -6.45
CA ALA A 84 0.03 19.51 -7.09
C ALA A 84 0.25 19.54 -8.62
N ALA A 85 0.13 20.70 -9.25
CA ALA A 85 0.37 20.85 -10.69
C ALA A 85 1.84 20.58 -11.03
N GLU A 86 2.77 21.11 -10.22
CA GLU A 86 4.21 20.90 -10.39
C GLU A 86 4.56 19.41 -10.27
N VAL A 87 4.04 18.74 -9.24
CA VAL A 87 4.26 17.32 -8.99
C VAL A 87 3.64 16.46 -10.09
N ALA A 88 2.41 16.80 -10.53
CA ALA A 88 1.72 16.07 -11.59
C ALA A 88 2.55 16.07 -12.88
N ALA A 89 3.10 17.23 -13.24
CA ALA A 89 3.96 17.37 -14.43
C ALA A 89 5.26 16.54 -14.27
N ALA A 90 5.91 16.62 -13.10
CA ALA A 90 7.17 15.93 -12.85
C ALA A 90 7.01 14.40 -12.87
N LEU A 91 5.92 13.90 -12.28
CA LEU A 91 5.66 12.45 -12.17
C LEU A 91 4.83 11.91 -13.34
N ARG A 92 4.35 12.75 -14.22
CA ARG A 92 3.46 12.39 -15.36
C ARG A 92 2.21 11.65 -14.87
N ILE A 93 1.58 12.18 -13.82
CA ILE A 93 0.33 11.66 -13.25
C ILE A 93 -0.75 12.73 -13.32
N SER A 94 -2.00 12.35 -13.05
CA SER A 94 -3.09 13.32 -13.02
C SER A 94 -2.92 14.30 -11.86
N GLN A 95 -3.43 15.51 -12.04
CA GLN A 95 -3.39 16.55 -11.00
C GLN A 95 -4.17 16.10 -9.76
N GLY A 96 -5.29 15.36 -9.94
CA GLY A 96 -6.05 14.79 -8.84
C GLY A 96 -5.25 13.81 -8.01
N LEU A 97 -4.48 12.94 -8.67
CA LEU A 97 -3.61 11.97 -7.95
C LEU A 97 -2.48 12.69 -7.22
N ALA A 98 -1.86 13.69 -7.85
CA ALA A 98 -0.82 14.51 -7.22
C ALA A 98 -1.37 15.22 -5.97
N ALA A 99 -2.57 15.81 -6.09
CA ALA A 99 -3.24 16.49 -4.97
C ALA A 99 -3.53 15.51 -3.81
N SER A 100 -3.97 14.29 -4.14
CA SER A 100 -4.21 13.25 -3.11
C SER A 100 -2.93 12.87 -2.38
N ARG A 101 -1.85 12.65 -3.13
CA ARG A 101 -0.53 12.33 -2.54
C ARG A 101 -0.06 13.48 -1.63
N LEU A 102 -0.27 14.71 -2.06
CA LEU A 102 0.13 15.89 -1.27
C LEU A 102 -0.68 16.00 0.03
N ARG A 103 -2.00 15.69 -0.01
CA ARG A 103 -2.83 15.64 1.20
C ARG A 103 -2.30 14.58 2.18
N TYR A 104 -1.96 13.39 1.66
CA TYR A 104 -1.39 12.32 2.51
C TYR A 104 -0.04 12.73 3.09
N ALA A 105 0.82 13.35 2.29
CA ALA A 105 2.14 13.83 2.74
C ALA A 105 1.99 14.81 3.91
N ARG A 106 1.05 15.76 3.79
CA ARG A 106 0.77 16.71 4.86
C ARG A 106 0.20 16.04 6.10
N ALA A 107 -0.76 15.14 5.93
CA ALA A 107 -1.37 14.40 7.07
C ALA A 107 -0.31 13.58 7.83
N MET A 108 0.56 12.89 7.10
CA MET A 108 1.65 12.11 7.70
C MET A 108 2.60 12.98 8.51
N ARG A 109 2.95 14.15 7.97
CA ARG A 109 3.87 15.08 8.61
C ARG A 109 3.24 15.77 9.83
N GLU A 110 1.99 16.19 9.71
CA GLU A 110 1.34 17.08 10.70
C GLU A 110 0.57 16.33 11.79
N ARG A 111 -0.01 15.16 11.46
CA ARG A 111 -0.97 14.49 12.35
C ARG A 111 -0.63 13.04 12.69
N LEU A 112 0.18 12.36 11.88
CA LEU A 112 0.37 10.91 12.00
C LEU A 112 1.85 10.51 12.02
N PRO A 113 2.64 11.03 13.00
CA PRO A 113 4.08 10.73 13.01
C PRO A 113 4.41 9.25 13.21
N LYS A 114 3.64 8.53 14.02
CA LYS A 114 3.85 7.09 14.24
C LYS A 114 3.56 6.27 12.97
N THR A 115 2.49 6.62 12.24
CA THR A 115 2.16 5.97 10.96
C THR A 115 3.28 6.26 9.93
N ALA A 116 3.81 7.49 9.95
CA ALA A 116 4.92 7.87 9.08
C ALA A 116 6.17 7.02 9.34
N GLU A 117 6.45 6.73 10.62
CA GLU A 117 7.59 5.87 11.00
C GLU A 117 7.44 4.45 10.44
N VAL A 118 6.29 3.82 10.64
CA VAL A 118 6.01 2.44 10.19
C VAL A 118 6.04 2.38 8.65
N PHE A 119 5.51 3.40 7.98
CA PHE A 119 5.53 3.51 6.52
C PHE A 119 6.98 3.68 6.01
N SER A 120 7.77 4.52 6.68
CA SER A 120 9.18 4.74 6.31
C SER A 120 10.04 3.48 6.51
N ALA A 121 9.67 2.64 7.48
CA ALA A 121 10.31 1.33 7.69
C ALA A 121 9.95 0.33 6.58
N GLY A 122 8.87 0.59 5.84
CA GLY A 122 8.42 -0.28 4.75
C GLY A 122 7.43 -1.35 5.18
N ASP A 123 6.96 -1.30 6.42
CA ASP A 123 6.08 -2.33 6.98
C ASP A 123 4.63 -2.18 6.53
N ILE A 124 4.24 -1.00 6.04
CA ILE A 124 2.92 -0.73 5.43
C ILE A 124 3.11 -0.02 4.08
N GLY A 125 2.12 -0.19 3.21
CA GLY A 125 2.09 0.50 1.93
C GLY A 125 1.03 1.60 1.86
N UNK A 126 1.11 2.19 1.01
CA UNK A 126 0.34 3.15 0.77
C UNK A 126 -1.01 2.88 0.84
N GLY A 127 -1.41 1.88 0.31
CA GLY A 127 -2.78 1.44 0.34
C GLY A 127 -3.36 1.32 1.75
N CYS A 128 -2.56 0.93 2.71
CA CYS A 128 -2.99 0.82 4.11
C CYS A 128 -3.19 2.20 4.75
N GLY A 129 -2.27 3.11 4.52
CA GLY A 129 -2.34 4.46 5.07
C GLY A 129 -3.55 5.26 4.57
N ALA A 130 -3.95 5.03 3.32
CA ALA A 130 -5.07 5.75 2.71
C ALA A 130 -6.42 5.42 3.36
N ARG A 131 -6.59 4.23 3.88
CA ARG A 131 -7.86 3.80 4.52
C ARG A 131 -8.08 4.46 5.88
N GLU A 132 -7.02 4.76 6.60
CA GLU A 132 -7.12 5.41 7.90
C GLU A 132 -7.38 6.92 7.80
N LEU A 133 -7.07 7.51 6.64
CA LEU A 133 -7.22 8.95 6.41
C LEU A 133 -8.55 9.33 5.76
N ALA A 134 -9.33 8.33 5.35
CA ALA A 134 -10.66 8.54 4.79
C ALA A 134 -11.73 8.57 5.86
#